data_458caf70813d188e424b12847c51bc9b
#
_entry.id   458caf70813d188e424b12847c51bc9b
#
_cell.length_a   1.000
_cell.length_b   1.000
_cell.length_c   1.000
_cell.angle_alpha   90.00
_cell.angle_beta   90.00
_cell.angle_gamma   90.00
#
_symmetry.space_group_name_H-M   'P 1'
#
loop_
_entity.id
_entity.type
_entity.pdbx_description
1 polymer ?
#
loop_
_entity_poly.entity_id
_entity_poly.type
_entity_poly.pdbx_seq_one_letter_code
_entity_poly.pdbx_strand_id
1 'polypeptide(L)'
;KVEKIVNDEIAASLPVVTDVMSLDEAKKTGAMALFGEKYGEKVRVVKMGDFSTELCGGTHVSNTGTIASFKILSEAGIAAGVRRIEALTSTGLMNHYKEVENELHEAAKLAKTTPAALSSKIESMLEEIKTLHAENEKLKSKLANDSLGDVMNQVQDVNGVKLLAVEVKDVDMNGLRNLGD
;
A
#
# COMPACT_ATOMS: atom_id res chain seq x y z
N LYS A 1 13.36 6.72 9.49
CA LYS A 1 14.58 7.35 10.04
C LYS A 1 15.15 8.40 9.08
N VAL A 2 15.40 8.06 7.82
CA VAL A 2 15.94 9.00 6.79
C VAL A 2 15.02 10.20 6.61
N GLU A 3 13.71 10.00 6.39
CA GLU A 3 12.74 11.10 6.24
C GLU A 3 12.81 12.11 7.41
N LYS A 4 12.93 11.60 8.64
CA LYS A 4 13.04 12.47 9.81
C LYS A 4 14.30 13.33 9.76
N ILE A 5 15.46 12.74 9.46
CA ILE A 5 16.73 13.48 9.37
C ILE A 5 16.62 14.57 8.30
N VAL A 6 16.17 14.22 7.09
CA VAL A 6 16.04 15.18 5.99
C VAL A 6 15.07 16.31 6.34
N ASN A 7 13.93 16.00 6.94
CA ASN A 7 12.95 17.02 7.32
C ASN A 7 13.43 17.87 8.50
N ASP A 8 14.22 17.35 9.43
CA ASP A 8 14.85 18.14 10.49
C ASP A 8 15.82 19.19 9.89
N GLU A 9 16.63 18.82 8.89
CA GLU A 9 17.55 19.74 8.20
C GLU A 9 16.82 20.75 7.31
N ILE A 10 15.69 20.37 6.71
CA ILE A 10 14.79 21.29 6.01
C ILE A 10 14.21 22.32 7.00
N ALA A 11 13.72 21.86 8.14
CA ALA A 11 13.14 22.73 9.18
C ALA A 11 14.18 23.67 9.82
N ALA A 12 15.44 23.23 9.90
CA ALA A 12 16.55 24.06 10.38
C ALA A 12 16.86 25.26 9.45
N SER A 13 16.33 25.25 8.21
CA SER A 13 16.45 26.37 7.26
C SER A 13 17.91 26.80 7.02
N LEU A 14 18.77 25.82 6.76
CA LEU A 14 20.20 26.02 6.59
C LEU A 14 20.54 26.77 5.29
N PRO A 15 21.49 27.69 5.30
CA PRO A 15 22.01 28.29 4.07
C PRO A 15 22.73 27.22 3.23
N VAL A 16 22.49 27.24 1.92
CA VAL A 16 23.17 26.38 0.95
C VAL A 16 24.17 27.25 0.17
N VAL A 17 25.46 27.04 0.43
CA VAL A 17 26.55 27.79 -0.15
C VAL A 17 27.25 26.92 -1.19
N THR A 18 27.62 27.55 -2.33
CA THR A 18 28.35 26.86 -3.39
C THR A 18 29.64 27.64 -3.67
N ASP A 19 30.76 26.97 -3.44
CA ASP A 19 32.09 27.49 -3.72
C ASP A 19 32.75 26.75 -4.88
N VAL A 20 33.50 27.47 -5.72
CA VAL A 20 34.29 26.88 -6.82
C VAL A 20 35.76 26.96 -6.44
N MET A 21 36.43 25.81 -6.36
CA MET A 21 37.81 25.70 -5.94
C MET A 21 38.55 24.59 -6.69
N SER A 22 39.86 24.47 -6.48
CA SER A 22 40.62 23.32 -7.00
C SER A 22 40.21 22.03 -6.32
N LEU A 23 40.38 20.87 -7.01
CA LEU A 23 40.08 19.57 -6.44
C LEU A 23 40.85 19.28 -5.14
N ASP A 24 42.11 19.78 -5.07
CA ASP A 24 42.97 19.58 -3.89
C ASP A 24 42.52 20.43 -2.69
N GLU A 25 41.99 21.61 -2.93
CA GLU A 25 41.38 22.46 -1.88
C GLU A 25 40.07 21.81 -1.41
N ALA A 26 39.23 21.33 -2.32
CA ALA A 26 37.97 20.67 -2.01
C ALA A 26 38.15 19.41 -1.13
N LYS A 27 39.19 18.60 -1.40
CA LYS A 27 39.53 17.45 -0.54
C LYS A 27 39.86 17.86 0.89
N LYS A 28 40.47 19.04 1.10
CA LYS A 28 40.81 19.54 2.45
C LYS A 28 39.58 19.99 3.24
N THR A 29 38.48 20.32 2.57
CA THR A 29 37.18 20.65 3.23
C THR A 29 36.46 19.44 3.82
N GLY A 30 36.93 18.24 3.52
CA GLY A 30 36.19 17.00 3.87
C GLY A 30 35.00 16.68 2.98
N ALA A 31 34.89 17.37 1.83
CA ALA A 31 33.79 17.18 0.90
C ALA A 31 33.73 15.74 0.38
N MET A 32 32.54 15.11 0.46
CA MET A 32 32.31 13.77 -0.07
C MET A 32 32.25 13.79 -1.60
N ALA A 33 33.02 12.89 -2.23
CA ALA A 33 33.03 12.66 -3.67
C ALA A 33 32.37 11.32 -3.95
N LEU A 34 31.05 11.30 -4.05
CA LEU A 34 30.26 10.07 -4.14
C LEU A 34 30.17 9.48 -5.55
N PHE A 35 30.36 10.32 -6.57
CA PHE A 35 30.26 9.90 -7.96
C PHE A 35 31.67 9.63 -8.49
N GLY A 36 31.94 8.42 -8.99
CA GLY A 36 33.22 8.01 -9.59
C GLY A 36 33.59 8.77 -10.87
N GLU A 37 33.19 10.03 -10.97
CA GLU A 37 33.42 10.93 -12.08
C GLU A 37 34.86 11.38 -12.13
N LYS A 38 35.37 11.62 -13.33
CA LYS A 38 36.63 12.32 -13.54
C LYS A 38 36.40 13.81 -13.27
N TYR A 39 36.71 14.25 -12.06
CA TYR A 39 36.65 15.65 -11.70
C TYR A 39 37.70 16.44 -12.47
N GLY A 40 37.31 17.61 -13.00
CA GLY A 40 38.24 18.56 -13.61
C GLY A 40 39.13 19.25 -12.58
N GLU A 41 39.98 20.19 -13.06
CA GLU A 41 40.84 20.97 -12.19
C GLU A 41 40.06 21.84 -11.20
N LYS A 42 38.85 22.28 -11.58
CA LYS A 42 37.93 23.05 -10.72
C LYS A 42 36.68 22.28 -10.46
N VAL A 43 36.26 22.24 -9.20
CA VAL A 43 35.05 21.55 -8.71
C VAL A 43 34.17 22.52 -7.94
N ARG A 44 32.87 22.21 -7.89
CA ARG A 44 31.91 22.92 -7.06
C ARG A 44 31.74 22.15 -5.76
N VAL A 45 31.94 22.81 -4.64
CA VAL A 45 31.68 22.33 -3.29
C VAL A 45 30.37 22.94 -2.82
N VAL A 46 29.40 22.13 -2.52
CA VAL A 46 28.10 22.54 -1.99
C VAL A 46 28.06 22.23 -0.52
N LYS A 47 27.81 23.24 0.31
CA LYS A 47 27.76 23.13 1.77
C LYS A 47 26.35 23.50 2.27
N MET A 48 25.77 22.67 3.11
CA MET A 48 24.48 22.85 3.77
C MET A 48 24.72 22.92 5.29
N GLY A 49 24.97 24.15 5.79
CA GLY A 49 25.40 24.33 7.19
C GLY A 49 26.62 23.46 7.51
N ASP A 50 26.62 22.85 8.68
CA ASP A 50 27.64 21.87 9.09
C ASP A 50 27.19 20.42 8.86
N PHE A 51 25.99 20.20 8.29
CA PHE A 51 25.38 18.89 8.10
C PHE A 51 25.96 18.15 6.88
N SER A 52 26.11 18.83 5.72
CA SER A 52 26.60 18.19 4.51
C SER A 52 27.57 19.10 3.77
N THR A 53 28.65 18.52 3.25
CA THR A 53 29.60 19.15 2.34
C THR A 53 29.95 18.15 1.24
N GLU A 54 29.57 18.45 -0.01
CA GLU A 54 29.65 17.49 -1.11
C GLU A 54 30.16 18.15 -2.41
N LEU A 55 30.80 17.36 -3.26
CA LEU A 55 31.11 17.78 -4.65
C LEU A 55 29.84 17.55 -5.49
N CYS A 56 29.25 18.64 -6.00
CA CYS A 56 28.07 18.55 -6.83
C CYS A 56 28.02 19.63 -7.90
N GLY A 57 27.87 19.21 -9.16
CA GLY A 57 27.74 20.08 -10.32
C GLY A 57 26.32 20.60 -10.59
N GLY A 58 25.30 20.10 -9.87
CA GLY A 58 23.90 20.42 -10.07
C GLY A 58 23.51 21.84 -9.60
N THR A 59 22.25 22.21 -9.86
CA THR A 59 21.62 23.41 -9.29
C THR A 59 21.02 23.10 -7.93
N HIS A 60 21.13 24.04 -7.00
CA HIS A 60 20.66 23.88 -5.63
C HIS A 60 19.80 25.07 -5.21
N VAL A 61 18.94 24.84 -4.24
CA VAL A 61 18.24 25.90 -3.51
C VAL A 61 19.27 26.74 -2.73
N SER A 62 18.95 27.98 -2.42
CA SER A 62 19.80 28.84 -1.58
C SER A 62 19.65 28.59 -0.08
N ASN A 63 18.57 27.88 0.31
CA ASN A 63 18.24 27.55 1.70
C ASN A 63 17.44 26.26 1.75
N THR A 64 17.75 25.36 2.69
CA THR A 64 17.06 24.06 2.82
C THR A 64 15.57 24.22 3.12
N GLY A 65 15.17 25.26 3.83
CA GLY A 65 13.76 25.54 4.14
C GLY A 65 12.87 25.75 2.91
N THR A 66 13.43 26.13 1.75
CA THR A 66 12.65 26.28 0.51
C THR A 66 12.20 24.94 -0.08
N ILE A 67 12.77 23.82 0.36
CA ILE A 67 12.33 22.45 0.01
C ILE A 67 10.97 22.13 0.63
N ALA A 68 10.60 22.82 1.69
CA ALA A 68 9.37 22.72 2.50
C ALA A 68 9.24 21.39 3.26
N SER A 69 9.12 20.27 2.58
CA SER A 69 9.05 18.93 3.20
C SER A 69 9.47 17.84 2.21
N PHE A 70 9.84 16.70 2.75
CA PHE A 70 10.36 15.54 2.00
C PHE A 70 9.65 14.26 2.44
N LYS A 71 9.24 13.45 1.47
CA LYS A 71 8.61 12.14 1.68
C LYS A 71 9.17 11.11 0.72
N ILE A 72 9.61 9.98 1.23
CA ILE A 72 9.98 8.82 0.41
C ILE A 72 8.68 8.09 0.01
N LEU A 73 8.48 7.88 -1.29
CA LEU A 73 7.35 7.13 -1.82
C LEU A 73 7.68 5.64 -1.95
N SER A 74 8.88 5.34 -2.45
CA SER A 74 9.31 3.96 -2.67
C SER A 74 10.80 3.79 -2.53
N GLU A 75 11.21 2.57 -2.23
CA GLU A 75 12.60 2.12 -2.27
C GLU A 75 12.63 0.70 -2.85
N ALA A 76 13.45 0.49 -3.88
CA ALA A 76 13.59 -0.81 -4.54
C ALA A 76 15.04 -1.10 -4.92
N GLY A 77 15.44 -2.38 -4.88
CA GLY A 77 16.70 -2.83 -5.48
C GLY A 77 16.55 -2.91 -6.99
N ILE A 78 17.45 -2.29 -7.76
CA ILE A 78 17.44 -2.33 -9.23
C ILE A 78 18.59 -3.13 -9.83
N ALA A 79 19.66 -3.34 -9.07
CA ALA A 79 20.80 -4.19 -9.43
C ALA A 79 21.53 -4.63 -8.16
N ALA A 80 22.52 -5.54 -8.29
CA ALA A 80 23.35 -5.94 -7.16
C ALA A 80 24.06 -4.73 -6.54
N GLY A 81 23.75 -4.43 -5.28
CA GLY A 81 24.30 -3.31 -4.52
C GLY A 81 23.76 -1.92 -4.90
N VAL A 82 22.78 -1.82 -5.81
CA VAL A 82 22.16 -0.54 -6.23
C VAL A 82 20.71 -0.49 -5.81
N ARG A 83 20.34 0.55 -5.04
CA ARG A 83 18.97 0.82 -4.61
C ARG A 83 18.47 2.12 -5.23
N ARG A 84 17.21 2.13 -5.63
CA ARG A 84 16.50 3.31 -6.14
C ARG A 84 15.54 3.81 -5.09
N ILE A 85 15.59 5.10 -4.81
CA ILE A 85 14.64 5.80 -3.93
C ILE A 85 13.86 6.79 -4.80
N GLU A 86 12.54 6.78 -4.65
CA GLU A 86 11.65 7.80 -5.22
C GLU A 86 11.08 8.62 -4.08
N ALA A 87 11.17 9.93 -4.21
CA ALA A 87 10.72 10.85 -3.17
C ALA A 87 10.08 12.11 -3.77
N LEU A 88 9.22 12.76 -3.00
CA LEU A 88 8.59 14.02 -3.33
C LEU A 88 8.97 15.11 -2.34
N THR A 89 8.96 16.35 -2.84
CA THR A 89 9.17 17.56 -2.05
C THR A 89 8.16 18.64 -2.44
N SER A 90 8.03 19.68 -1.61
CA SER A 90 7.31 20.91 -1.91
C SER A 90 5.88 20.65 -2.47
N THR A 91 5.53 21.34 -3.55
CA THR A 91 4.20 21.25 -4.20
C THR A 91 3.87 19.84 -4.69
N GLY A 92 4.86 19.06 -5.14
CA GLY A 92 4.68 17.67 -5.55
C GLY A 92 4.16 16.82 -4.38
N LEU A 93 4.72 17.00 -3.20
CA LEU A 93 4.26 16.29 -1.99
C LEU A 93 2.88 16.76 -1.54
N MET A 94 2.58 18.06 -1.61
CA MET A 94 1.24 18.58 -1.28
C MET A 94 0.16 18.05 -2.21
N ASN A 95 0.46 17.93 -3.51
CA ASN A 95 -0.48 17.34 -4.47
C ASN A 95 -0.73 15.86 -4.17
N HIS A 96 0.33 15.11 -3.87
CA HIS A 96 0.22 13.71 -3.48
C HIS A 96 -0.68 13.53 -2.23
N TYR A 97 -0.51 14.36 -1.20
CA TYR A 97 -1.38 14.29 -0.02
C TYR A 97 -2.84 14.61 -0.35
N LYS A 98 -3.11 15.58 -1.22
CA LYS A 98 -4.47 15.87 -1.68
C LYS A 98 -5.09 14.72 -2.44
N GLU A 99 -4.33 14.02 -3.27
CA GLU A 99 -4.80 12.83 -3.98
C GLU A 99 -5.17 11.71 -3.01
N VAL A 100 -4.29 11.42 -2.04
CA VAL A 100 -4.54 10.40 -1.00
C VAL A 100 -5.75 10.78 -0.14
N GLU A 101 -5.90 12.05 0.24
CA GLU A 101 -7.05 12.55 1.00
C GLU A 101 -8.35 12.40 0.21
N ASN A 102 -8.35 12.75 -1.08
CA ASN A 102 -9.51 12.58 -1.94
C ASN A 102 -9.91 11.10 -2.08
N GLU A 103 -8.96 10.20 -2.28
CA GLU A 103 -9.21 8.76 -2.36
C GLU A 103 -9.79 8.21 -1.06
N LEU A 104 -9.28 8.66 0.09
CA LEU A 104 -9.81 8.31 1.41
C LEU A 104 -11.27 8.80 1.58
N HIS A 105 -11.57 10.01 1.14
CA HIS A 105 -12.94 10.56 1.18
C HIS A 105 -13.90 9.78 0.28
N GLU A 106 -13.48 9.44 -0.93
CA GLU A 106 -14.29 8.62 -1.85
C GLU A 106 -14.53 7.21 -1.28
N ALA A 107 -13.52 6.56 -0.72
CA ALA A 107 -13.67 5.26 -0.05
C ALA A 107 -14.66 5.33 1.11
N ALA A 108 -14.58 6.37 1.94
CA ALA A 108 -15.51 6.57 3.05
C ALA A 108 -16.94 6.80 2.56
N LYS A 109 -17.13 7.57 1.49
CA LYS A 109 -18.43 7.80 0.85
C LYS A 109 -19.04 6.51 0.31
N LEU A 110 -18.27 5.67 -0.38
CA LEU A 110 -18.71 4.35 -0.84
C LEU A 110 -19.15 3.45 0.32
N ALA A 111 -18.41 3.47 1.41
CA ALA A 111 -18.77 2.76 2.64
C ALA A 111 -19.89 3.43 3.46
N LYS A 112 -20.44 4.56 3.00
CA LYS A 112 -21.46 5.39 3.68
C LYS A 112 -21.06 5.78 5.11
N THR A 113 -19.84 6.26 5.25
CA THR A 113 -19.26 6.66 6.55
C THR A 113 -18.34 7.88 6.40
N THR A 114 -17.66 8.28 7.46
CA THR A 114 -16.64 9.32 7.44
C THR A 114 -15.23 8.70 7.34
N PRO A 115 -14.22 9.44 6.86
CA PRO A 115 -12.84 8.96 6.85
C PRO A 115 -12.35 8.42 8.20
N ALA A 116 -12.69 9.09 9.28
CA ALA A 116 -12.29 8.69 10.64
C ALA A 116 -12.93 7.37 11.11
N ALA A 117 -14.13 7.04 10.62
CA ALA A 117 -14.85 5.82 10.97
C ALA A 117 -14.73 4.71 9.91
N LEU A 118 -13.92 4.91 8.87
CA LEU A 118 -13.85 3.98 7.73
C LEU A 118 -13.40 2.57 8.15
N SER A 119 -12.35 2.48 8.96
CA SER A 119 -11.83 1.18 9.42
C SER A 119 -12.87 0.38 10.19
N SER A 120 -13.55 1.01 11.19
CA SER A 120 -14.60 0.37 11.97
C SER A 120 -15.80 -0.03 11.10
N LYS A 121 -16.13 0.77 10.07
CA LYS A 121 -17.20 0.44 9.13
C LYS A 121 -16.85 -0.78 8.30
N ILE A 122 -15.61 -0.87 7.81
CA ILE A 122 -15.12 -2.04 7.06
C ILE A 122 -15.17 -3.29 7.94
N GLU A 123 -14.71 -3.23 9.19
CA GLU A 123 -14.78 -4.34 10.14
C GLU A 123 -16.22 -4.83 10.34
N SER A 124 -17.17 -3.91 10.54
CA SER A 124 -18.59 -4.23 10.67
C SER A 124 -19.16 -4.89 9.41
N MET A 125 -18.79 -4.39 8.22
CA MET A 125 -19.23 -4.97 6.94
C MET A 125 -18.68 -6.39 6.74
N LEU A 126 -17.43 -6.65 7.12
CA LEU A 126 -16.83 -7.98 7.03
C LEU A 126 -17.53 -8.99 7.95
N GLU A 127 -17.90 -8.57 9.17
CA GLU A 127 -18.65 -9.44 10.09
C GLU A 127 -20.08 -9.70 9.61
N GLU A 128 -20.75 -8.69 9.04
CA GLU A 128 -22.06 -8.84 8.41
C GLU A 128 -22.02 -9.83 7.24
N ILE A 129 -21.02 -9.71 6.36
CA ILE A 129 -20.81 -10.63 5.24
C ILE A 129 -20.64 -12.08 5.75
N LYS A 130 -19.84 -12.28 6.79
CA LYS A 130 -19.63 -13.59 7.39
C LYS A 130 -20.92 -14.17 7.96
N THR A 131 -21.71 -13.36 8.65
CA THR A 131 -23.03 -13.75 9.20
C THR A 131 -23.99 -14.13 8.08
N LEU A 132 -24.09 -13.30 7.04
CA LEU A 132 -24.96 -13.56 5.89
C LEU A 132 -24.55 -14.83 5.13
N HIS A 133 -23.24 -15.10 5.01
CA HIS A 133 -22.77 -16.36 4.44
C HIS A 133 -23.23 -17.58 5.26
N ALA A 134 -23.08 -17.52 6.59
CA ALA A 134 -23.52 -18.60 7.47
C ALA A 134 -25.04 -18.82 7.42
N GLU A 135 -25.83 -17.74 7.40
CA GLU A 135 -27.29 -17.82 7.24
C GLU A 135 -27.68 -18.38 5.88
N ASN A 136 -27.00 -17.99 4.80
CA ASN A 136 -27.27 -18.51 3.47
C ASN A 136 -27.03 -20.01 3.38
N GLU A 137 -25.92 -20.52 3.93
CA GLU A 137 -25.63 -21.94 3.97
C GLU A 137 -26.67 -22.72 4.83
N LYS A 138 -27.09 -22.14 5.97
CA LYS A 138 -28.16 -22.72 6.80
C LYS A 138 -29.50 -22.76 6.06
N LEU A 139 -29.84 -21.71 5.31
CA LEU A 139 -31.09 -21.69 4.52
C LEU A 139 -31.04 -22.69 3.37
N LYS A 140 -29.91 -22.82 2.67
CA LYS A 140 -29.72 -23.85 1.63
C LYS A 140 -29.90 -25.27 2.20
N SER A 141 -29.27 -25.53 3.36
CA SER A 141 -29.42 -26.84 4.04
C SER A 141 -30.87 -27.13 4.45
N LYS A 142 -31.60 -26.11 4.93
CA LYS A 142 -33.04 -26.29 5.26
C LYS A 142 -33.85 -26.57 4.02
N LEU A 143 -33.69 -25.83 2.94
CA LEU A 143 -34.39 -26.05 1.68
C LEU A 143 -34.12 -27.44 1.12
N ALA A 144 -32.87 -27.93 1.21
CA ALA A 144 -32.51 -29.28 0.81
C ALA A 144 -33.23 -30.32 1.66
N ASN A 145 -33.26 -30.14 2.99
CA ASN A 145 -33.95 -31.06 3.91
C ASN A 145 -35.49 -31.08 3.73
N ASP A 146 -36.10 -29.91 3.50
CA ASP A 146 -37.55 -29.82 3.26
C ASP A 146 -37.92 -30.54 1.94
N SER A 147 -37.07 -30.43 0.91
CA SER A 147 -37.23 -31.16 -0.35
C SER A 147 -37.13 -32.69 -0.15
N LEU A 148 -36.31 -33.17 0.81
CA LEU A 148 -36.19 -34.59 1.16
C LEU A 148 -37.44 -35.15 1.86
N GLY A 149 -38.14 -34.36 2.67
CA GLY A 149 -39.36 -34.79 3.37
C GLY A 149 -40.44 -35.26 2.39
N ASP A 150 -40.60 -34.57 1.27
CA ASP A 150 -41.53 -34.97 0.19
C ASP A 150 -41.03 -36.17 -0.62
N VAL A 151 -39.72 -36.35 -0.68
CA VAL A 151 -39.05 -37.38 -1.47
C VAL A 151 -39.13 -38.75 -0.79
N MET A 152 -39.11 -38.84 0.53
CA MET A 152 -39.25 -40.09 1.27
C MET A 152 -40.62 -40.77 1.04
N ASN A 153 -41.62 -40.00 0.64
CA ASN A 153 -42.93 -40.55 0.25
C ASN A 153 -42.92 -41.23 -1.15
N GLN A 154 -41.83 -41.10 -1.91
CA GLN A 154 -41.65 -41.68 -3.25
C GLN A 154 -40.86 -42.99 -3.25
N VAL A 155 -40.54 -43.55 -2.06
CA VAL A 155 -39.84 -44.83 -1.93
C VAL A 155 -40.73 -45.94 -2.49
N GLN A 156 -40.20 -46.67 -3.48
CA GLN A 156 -40.87 -47.82 -4.10
C GLN A 156 -40.27 -49.14 -3.57
N ASP A 157 -41.10 -50.12 -3.33
CA ASP A 157 -40.65 -51.48 -3.04
C ASP A 157 -40.57 -52.27 -4.35
N VAL A 158 -39.37 -52.67 -4.74
CA VAL A 158 -39.12 -53.49 -5.93
C VAL A 158 -38.53 -54.80 -5.50
N ASN A 159 -39.33 -55.85 -5.50
CA ASN A 159 -38.92 -57.20 -5.11
C ASN A 159 -38.33 -57.35 -3.69
N GLY A 160 -38.85 -56.58 -2.73
CA GLY A 160 -38.35 -56.56 -1.34
C GLY A 160 -37.16 -55.67 -1.07
N VAL A 161 -36.73 -54.88 -2.08
CA VAL A 161 -35.69 -53.84 -1.97
C VAL A 161 -36.34 -52.48 -2.09
N LYS A 162 -36.11 -51.61 -1.12
CA LYS A 162 -36.58 -50.23 -1.16
C LYS A 162 -35.68 -49.41 -2.09
N LEU A 163 -36.27 -48.90 -3.15
CA LEU A 163 -35.60 -48.05 -4.14
C LEU A 163 -36.15 -46.63 -4.04
N LEU A 164 -35.25 -45.67 -3.96
CA LEU A 164 -35.52 -44.23 -4.09
C LEU A 164 -34.77 -43.67 -5.28
N ALA A 165 -35.47 -43.19 -6.28
CA ALA A 165 -34.87 -42.50 -7.45
C ALA A 165 -35.60 -41.16 -7.62
N VAL A 166 -34.88 -40.06 -7.42
CA VAL A 166 -35.44 -38.68 -7.44
C VAL A 166 -34.56 -37.75 -8.20
N GLU A 167 -35.16 -36.85 -8.94
CA GLU A 167 -34.48 -35.68 -9.52
C GLU A 167 -34.52 -34.56 -8.49
N VAL A 168 -33.33 -34.08 -8.06
CA VAL A 168 -33.20 -32.91 -7.19
C VAL A 168 -32.76 -31.74 -8.02
N LYS A 169 -33.53 -30.64 -8.01
CA LYS A 169 -33.21 -29.40 -8.75
C LYS A 169 -32.55 -28.39 -7.81
N ASP A 170 -31.67 -27.55 -8.38
CA ASP A 170 -31.03 -26.44 -7.70
C ASP A 170 -30.15 -26.81 -6.47
N VAL A 171 -29.59 -28.02 -6.46
CA VAL A 171 -28.66 -28.48 -5.42
C VAL A 171 -27.26 -28.66 -6.00
N ASP A 172 -26.27 -28.04 -5.39
CA ASP A 172 -24.86 -28.20 -5.77
C ASP A 172 -24.28 -29.53 -5.25
N MET A 173 -23.03 -29.85 -5.63
CA MET A 173 -22.38 -31.13 -5.24
C MET A 173 -22.21 -31.30 -3.73
N ASN A 174 -22.10 -30.20 -2.97
CA ASN A 174 -22.01 -30.24 -1.52
C ASN A 174 -23.38 -30.49 -0.89
N GLY A 175 -24.42 -29.88 -1.44
CA GLY A 175 -25.81 -30.14 -1.08
C GLY A 175 -26.20 -31.59 -1.36
N LEU A 176 -25.81 -32.15 -2.50
CA LEU A 176 -26.05 -33.58 -2.81
C LEU A 176 -25.36 -34.54 -1.84
N ARG A 177 -24.14 -34.20 -1.38
CA ARG A 177 -23.46 -35.01 -0.35
C ARG A 177 -24.21 -35.01 0.98
N ASN A 178 -24.65 -33.83 1.41
CA ASN A 178 -25.40 -33.68 2.67
C ASN A 178 -26.78 -34.33 2.62
N LEU A 179 -27.33 -34.60 1.42
CA LEU A 179 -28.58 -35.29 1.21
C LEU A 179 -28.42 -36.85 1.23
N GLY A 180 -27.21 -37.36 1.02
CA GLY A 180 -26.92 -38.79 0.95
C GLY A 180 -26.45 -39.43 2.26
N ASP A 181 -26.08 -38.61 3.25
CA ASP A 181 -25.66 -39.01 4.60
C ASP A 181 -26.87 -38.98 5.54
#